data_a7876b5748fb13344c857e3ed76d733f
#
_entry.id   a7876b5748fb13344c857e3ed76d733f
#
_cell.length_a   1.000
_cell.length_b   1.000
_cell.length_c   1.000
_cell.angle_alpha   90.00
_cell.angle_beta   90.00
_cell.angle_gamma   90.00
#
_symmetry.space_group_name_H-M   'P 1'
#
loop_
_entity.id
_entity.type
_entity.pdbx_description
1 polymer ?
#
loop_
_entity_poly.entity_id
_entity_poly.type
_entity_poly.pdbx_seq_one_letter_code
_entity_poly.pdbx_strand_id
1 'polypeptide(L)'
;MAPLEPYEKVQIDTDFLDEDEDVHGQVSCEKCHGGNPESDDYKTAHEGVVRDPTYPDPSKTCGECHAMEDESGHPEIAGKSKTSFHMSLAPFKNKIYLRANPDSCVRDKIDNAMGTNCSACHSSCGQCHVSRPGSVGGGFIDGHLFQKTPPVETNCTSCHGSRVGKEFHGENEGIPADVHHTEHEMACNACHTGDEMHGIGMGKEPFDRYEVANRAKCEDCHKMAGSEKTEGDKQGKDLVHPDHAIHQGKVSCQVCHSMPYKNCYSCHVGKNELGAPYFETAPSKMDFKIGLNPKTTEKRPEKYVTVRHVPVSPGLFDFYVKDALTNMDAAPTWKFATPHNIQLKTPQNETCLACHGNNKLFLTEKDAESWEVKANKDVFVSLKPAPSVRHNWLEQPELHLKKVDCLTCHDPSLKSPIRDCQQCHAKDSILLTKAESAPEYSLTNWNFTNNELIEKGDYVVGSNRIPALDVFGVLLILLTFAGCAIHGILRFISRRRK
;
A
#
# COMPACT_ATOMS: atom_id res chain seq x y z
N MET A 1 27.12 -48.18 13.49
CA MET A 1 27.39 -46.78 13.20
C MET A 1 27.83 -46.08 14.47
N ALA A 2 28.79 -45.20 14.42
CA ALA A 2 29.09 -44.33 15.55
C ALA A 2 27.88 -43.42 15.80
N PRO A 3 27.56 -43.06 17.07
CA PRO A 3 26.48 -42.12 17.33
C PRO A 3 26.80 -40.77 16.66
N LEU A 4 25.78 -40.17 16.05
CA LEU A 4 25.94 -38.87 15.39
C LEU A 4 26.36 -37.79 16.42
N GLU A 5 27.28 -36.95 16.02
CA GLU A 5 27.64 -35.74 16.78
C GLU A 5 26.48 -34.77 16.86
N PRO A 6 26.45 -33.86 17.84
CA PRO A 6 25.31 -32.93 18.00
C PRO A 6 24.93 -32.16 16.76
N TYR A 7 25.91 -31.75 15.94
CA TYR A 7 25.68 -31.04 14.67
C TYR A 7 25.10 -31.94 13.57
N GLU A 8 25.46 -33.23 13.56
CA GLU A 8 24.90 -34.20 12.62
C GLU A 8 23.47 -34.54 12.93
N LYS A 9 23.10 -34.54 14.22
CA LYS A 9 21.68 -34.71 14.66
C LYS A 9 20.76 -33.58 14.27
N VAL A 10 21.33 -32.39 14.01
CA VAL A 10 20.57 -31.24 13.53
C VAL A 10 20.46 -31.26 12.00
N GLN A 11 21.32 -32.00 11.33
CA GLN A 11 21.37 -32.04 9.87
C GLN A 11 20.49 -33.13 9.25
N ILE A 12 20.43 -34.29 9.89
CA ILE A 12 19.64 -35.44 9.39
C ILE A 12 18.73 -35.94 10.51
N ASP A 13 17.46 -35.73 10.36
CA ASP A 13 16.44 -36.31 11.21
C ASP A 13 16.12 -37.74 10.73
N THR A 14 15.77 -38.62 11.67
CA THR A 14 15.32 -39.97 11.33
C THR A 14 14.02 -39.96 10.53
N ASP A 15 13.17 -38.96 10.78
CA ASP A 15 11.89 -38.80 10.10
C ASP A 15 12.08 -38.43 8.63
N PHE A 16 13.20 -37.75 8.27
CA PHE A 16 13.56 -37.51 6.85
C PHE A 16 13.80 -38.84 6.07
N LEU A 17 14.24 -39.87 6.75
CA LEU A 17 14.52 -41.18 6.13
C LEU A 17 13.27 -42.09 6.09
N ASP A 18 12.16 -41.67 6.68
CA ASP A 18 10.90 -42.37 6.67
C ASP A 18 10.10 -41.96 5.43
N GLU A 19 9.80 -42.93 4.55
CA GLU A 19 9.06 -42.68 3.30
C GLU A 19 7.62 -42.19 3.53
N ASP A 20 7.04 -42.53 4.67
CA ASP A 20 5.70 -42.06 5.04
C ASP A 20 5.69 -40.58 5.49
N GLU A 21 6.83 -40.06 5.95
CA GLU A 21 6.99 -38.69 6.43
C GLU A 21 7.54 -37.76 5.31
N ASP A 22 8.61 -38.16 4.63
CA ASP A 22 9.20 -37.35 3.56
C ASP A 22 9.79 -38.19 2.42
N VAL A 23 9.15 -38.16 1.26
CA VAL A 23 9.57 -38.90 0.06
C VAL A 23 10.98 -38.48 -0.43
N HIS A 24 11.45 -37.29 -0.07
CA HIS A 24 12.79 -36.82 -0.47
C HIS A 24 13.89 -37.62 0.22
N GLY A 25 13.63 -38.18 1.38
CA GLY A 25 14.57 -39.05 2.09
C GLY A 25 14.91 -40.35 1.36
N GLN A 26 14.09 -40.74 0.38
CA GLN A 26 14.35 -41.90 -0.49
C GLN A 26 15.28 -41.56 -1.68
N VAL A 27 15.56 -40.27 -1.89
CA VAL A 27 16.51 -39.80 -2.92
C VAL A 27 17.93 -39.78 -2.31
N SER A 28 18.92 -40.35 -3.01
CA SER A 28 20.27 -40.38 -2.50
C SER A 28 20.88 -38.96 -2.38
N CYS A 29 21.74 -38.77 -1.39
CA CYS A 29 22.33 -37.47 -1.07
C CYS A 29 23.05 -36.82 -2.25
N GLU A 30 23.85 -37.61 -2.98
CA GLU A 30 24.63 -37.16 -4.15
C GLU A 30 23.73 -36.73 -5.31
N LYS A 31 22.49 -37.24 -5.41
CA LYS A 31 21.56 -36.85 -6.44
C LYS A 31 21.19 -35.37 -6.33
N CYS A 32 21.08 -34.85 -5.12
CA CYS A 32 20.84 -33.45 -4.85
C CYS A 32 22.14 -32.66 -4.69
N HIS A 33 23.06 -33.15 -3.86
CA HIS A 33 24.27 -32.42 -3.46
C HIS A 33 25.51 -32.63 -4.33
N GLY A 34 25.49 -33.58 -5.23
CA GLY A 34 26.69 -33.96 -6.01
C GLY A 34 27.69 -34.76 -5.17
N GLY A 35 28.91 -34.84 -5.64
CA GLY A 35 29.95 -35.69 -5.04
C GLY A 35 30.13 -37.02 -5.78
N ASN A 36 30.99 -37.88 -5.24
CA ASN A 36 31.27 -39.19 -5.81
C ASN A 36 31.09 -40.29 -4.74
N PRO A 37 29.94 -40.96 -4.74
CA PRO A 37 29.57 -41.97 -3.75
C PRO A 37 30.41 -43.26 -3.85
N GLU A 38 31.09 -43.46 -4.99
CA GLU A 38 31.92 -44.65 -5.25
C GLU A 38 33.32 -44.54 -4.65
N SER A 39 33.70 -43.40 -4.06
CA SER A 39 35.04 -43.15 -3.54
C SER A 39 35.09 -43.23 -2.02
N ASP A 40 36.04 -44.02 -1.48
CA ASP A 40 36.37 -44.06 -0.06
C ASP A 40 37.34 -42.93 0.35
N ASP A 41 37.96 -42.22 -0.61
CA ASP A 41 38.78 -41.05 -0.32
C ASP A 41 37.93 -39.82 -0.08
N TYR A 42 38.03 -39.23 1.11
CA TYR A 42 37.25 -38.07 1.53
C TYR A 42 37.29 -36.92 0.51
N LYS A 43 38.44 -36.60 -0.04
CA LYS A 43 38.59 -35.47 -0.98
C LYS A 43 37.87 -35.76 -2.29
N THR A 44 38.04 -36.96 -2.81
CA THR A 44 37.40 -37.40 -4.05
C THR A 44 35.89 -37.57 -3.88
N ALA A 45 35.46 -38.10 -2.74
CA ALA A 45 34.05 -38.25 -2.42
C ALA A 45 33.30 -36.90 -2.35
N HIS A 46 33.96 -35.85 -1.86
CA HIS A 46 33.38 -34.54 -1.70
C HIS A 46 33.68 -33.55 -2.85
N GLU A 47 34.35 -34.00 -3.90
CA GLU A 47 34.61 -33.18 -5.08
C GLU A 47 33.27 -32.84 -5.78
N GLY A 48 32.98 -31.54 -5.92
CA GLY A 48 31.76 -31.07 -6.55
C GLY A 48 30.52 -31.04 -5.64
N VAL A 49 30.65 -31.37 -4.35
CA VAL A 49 29.53 -31.24 -3.39
C VAL A 49 29.11 -29.79 -3.24
N VAL A 50 27.82 -29.53 -3.37
CA VAL A 50 27.19 -28.20 -3.19
C VAL A 50 26.34 -28.18 -1.94
N ARG A 51 26.47 -27.09 -1.16
CA ARG A 51 25.72 -26.94 0.08
C ARG A 51 24.23 -26.68 -0.16
N ASP A 52 23.90 -25.82 -1.12
CA ASP A 52 22.51 -25.53 -1.53
C ASP A 52 22.33 -25.99 -2.98
N PRO A 53 21.78 -27.20 -3.21
CA PRO A 53 21.60 -27.74 -4.54
C PRO A 53 20.52 -27.01 -5.35
N THR A 54 19.75 -26.13 -4.72
CA THR A 54 18.67 -25.39 -5.36
C THR A 54 19.08 -24.01 -5.87
N TYR A 55 20.33 -23.61 -5.60
CA TYR A 55 20.88 -22.32 -6.02
C TYR A 55 22.12 -22.50 -6.92
N PRO A 56 22.29 -21.74 -7.97
CA PRO A 56 21.41 -20.69 -8.49
C PRO A 56 20.29 -21.19 -9.44
N ASP A 57 20.30 -22.47 -9.74
CA ASP A 57 19.43 -23.07 -10.73
C ASP A 57 18.76 -24.34 -10.20
N PRO A 58 17.52 -24.24 -9.67
CA PRO A 58 16.80 -25.38 -9.10
C PRO A 58 16.39 -26.43 -10.14
N SER A 59 16.42 -26.11 -11.44
CA SER A 59 16.02 -27.06 -12.49
C SER A 59 16.99 -28.24 -12.66
N LYS A 60 18.20 -28.12 -12.12
CA LYS A 60 19.22 -29.18 -12.19
C LYS A 60 19.07 -30.23 -11.10
N THR A 61 18.26 -29.96 -10.10
CA THR A 61 18.02 -30.83 -8.95
C THR A 61 16.52 -31.01 -8.76
N CYS A 62 15.86 -30.08 -8.07
CA CYS A 62 14.40 -30.10 -7.88
C CYS A 62 13.62 -30.23 -9.20
N GLY A 63 14.13 -29.61 -10.26
CA GLY A 63 13.50 -29.63 -11.58
C GLY A 63 13.43 -31.00 -12.24
N GLU A 64 14.19 -31.99 -11.80
CA GLU A 64 14.05 -33.35 -12.34
C GLU A 64 12.67 -33.94 -12.02
N CYS A 65 12.06 -33.55 -10.91
CA CYS A 65 10.72 -33.97 -10.49
C CYS A 65 9.67 -32.83 -10.57
N HIS A 66 10.09 -31.60 -10.28
CA HIS A 66 9.21 -30.43 -10.18
C HIS A 66 9.23 -29.52 -11.43
N ALA A 67 9.75 -30.01 -12.57
CA ALA A 67 9.80 -29.26 -13.85
C ALA A 67 8.59 -29.54 -14.76
N MET A 68 7.74 -30.48 -14.45
CA MET A 68 6.57 -30.85 -15.25
C MET A 68 5.29 -30.59 -14.45
N GLU A 69 4.23 -30.27 -15.16
CA GLU A 69 2.88 -30.30 -14.58
C GLU A 69 2.58 -31.75 -14.17
N ASP A 70 2.26 -31.95 -12.91
CA ASP A 70 1.95 -33.29 -12.41
C ASP A 70 0.53 -33.73 -12.81
N GLU A 71 0.21 -35.01 -12.58
CA GLU A 71 -1.11 -35.58 -12.89
C GLU A 71 -2.26 -34.90 -12.12
N SER A 72 -1.94 -34.15 -11.05
CA SER A 72 -2.88 -33.37 -10.25
C SER A 72 -3.06 -31.94 -10.77
N GLY A 73 -2.36 -31.58 -11.86
CA GLY A 73 -2.41 -30.25 -12.46
C GLY A 73 -1.58 -29.20 -11.71
N HIS A 74 -0.63 -29.61 -10.86
CA HIS A 74 0.30 -28.65 -10.24
C HIS A 74 1.27 -28.12 -11.30
N PRO A 75 1.44 -26.79 -11.37
CA PRO A 75 2.25 -26.18 -12.40
C PRO A 75 3.74 -26.50 -12.20
N GLU A 76 4.50 -26.38 -13.29
CA GLU A 76 5.96 -26.41 -13.29
C GLU A 76 6.54 -25.37 -12.30
N ILE A 77 6.86 -25.79 -11.08
CA ILE A 77 7.31 -24.89 -10.02
C ILE A 77 8.77 -24.51 -10.20
N ALA A 78 9.66 -25.49 -10.48
CA ALA A 78 11.09 -25.25 -10.53
C ALA A 78 11.51 -24.25 -11.62
N GLY A 79 10.93 -24.35 -12.81
CA GLY A 79 11.20 -23.43 -13.91
C GLY A 79 10.61 -22.04 -13.68
N LYS A 80 9.41 -21.97 -13.15
CA LYS A 80 8.73 -20.69 -12.83
C LYS A 80 9.44 -19.94 -11.71
N SER A 81 9.87 -20.64 -10.66
CA SER A 81 10.58 -20.04 -9.52
C SER A 81 11.83 -19.29 -9.92
N LYS A 82 12.56 -19.73 -10.94
CA LYS A 82 13.79 -19.06 -11.43
C LYS A 82 13.56 -17.58 -11.78
N THR A 83 12.36 -17.25 -12.24
CA THR A 83 11.97 -15.90 -12.65
C THR A 83 11.20 -15.15 -11.56
N SER A 84 10.86 -15.79 -10.45
CA SER A 84 10.16 -15.16 -9.34
C SER A 84 10.99 -14.03 -8.70
N PHE A 85 10.30 -13.10 -8.01
CA PHE A 85 11.00 -12.04 -7.27
C PHE A 85 11.88 -12.56 -6.13
N HIS A 86 11.61 -13.77 -5.62
CA HIS A 86 12.37 -14.38 -4.54
C HIS A 86 13.69 -14.99 -5.01
N MET A 87 13.75 -15.53 -6.21
CA MET A 87 14.97 -16.13 -6.76
C MET A 87 15.70 -15.20 -7.71
N SER A 88 14.99 -14.37 -8.48
CA SER A 88 15.60 -13.52 -9.49
C SER A 88 15.93 -12.13 -8.95
N LEU A 89 17.21 -11.74 -9.04
CA LEU A 89 17.66 -10.36 -8.82
C LEU A 89 17.33 -9.43 -10.00
N ALA A 90 16.92 -9.96 -11.15
CA ALA A 90 16.75 -9.19 -12.38
C ALA A 90 15.83 -7.97 -12.23
N PRO A 91 14.64 -8.05 -11.62
CA PRO A 91 13.76 -6.89 -11.47
C PRO A 91 14.40 -5.78 -10.61
N PHE A 92 15.18 -6.15 -9.61
CA PHE A 92 15.90 -5.19 -8.77
C PHE A 92 17.10 -4.58 -9.51
N LYS A 93 17.92 -5.40 -10.16
CA LYS A 93 19.05 -4.98 -11.00
C LYS A 93 18.60 -4.00 -12.07
N ASN A 94 17.50 -4.29 -12.77
CA ASN A 94 16.95 -3.42 -13.79
C ASN A 94 16.63 -2.00 -13.24
N LYS A 95 16.10 -1.89 -12.02
CA LYS A 95 15.82 -0.58 -11.40
C LYS A 95 17.09 0.17 -10.98
N ILE A 96 18.14 -0.55 -10.62
CA ILE A 96 19.47 0.04 -10.36
C ILE A 96 20.13 0.47 -11.67
N TYR A 97 20.09 -0.39 -12.69
CA TYR A 97 20.72 -0.09 -13.99
C TYR A 97 20.12 1.11 -14.72
N LEU A 98 18.83 1.40 -14.52
CA LEU A 98 18.22 2.64 -15.02
C LEU A 98 18.95 3.89 -14.49
N ARG A 99 19.47 3.83 -13.27
CA ARG A 99 20.20 4.92 -12.60
C ARG A 99 21.71 4.84 -12.79
N ALA A 100 22.22 3.67 -13.20
CA ALA A 100 23.65 3.41 -13.27
C ALA A 100 24.34 4.20 -14.38
N ASN A 101 25.62 4.49 -14.12
CA ASN A 101 26.54 4.90 -15.16
C ASN A 101 26.59 3.80 -16.25
N PRO A 102 26.49 4.16 -17.54
CA PRO A 102 26.46 3.18 -18.64
C PRO A 102 27.80 2.44 -18.87
N ASP A 103 28.89 2.89 -18.26
CA ASP A 103 30.20 2.23 -18.36
C ASP A 103 30.14 0.78 -17.86
N SER A 104 30.66 -0.16 -18.68
CA SER A 104 30.64 -1.60 -18.35
C SER A 104 31.45 -1.90 -17.10
N CYS A 105 32.61 -1.26 -16.90
CA CYS A 105 33.42 -1.47 -15.71
C CYS A 105 32.70 -1.02 -14.44
N VAL A 106 31.88 0.04 -14.51
CA VAL A 106 31.05 0.48 -13.40
C VAL A 106 29.94 -0.55 -13.12
N ARG A 107 29.30 -1.07 -14.16
CA ARG A 107 28.27 -2.11 -14.03
C ARG A 107 28.79 -3.39 -13.39
N ASP A 108 29.99 -3.85 -13.78
CA ASP A 108 30.63 -5.02 -13.15
C ASP A 108 30.88 -4.81 -11.65
N LYS A 109 31.23 -3.58 -11.26
CA LYS A 109 31.39 -3.22 -9.83
C LYS A 109 30.06 -3.19 -9.09
N ILE A 110 29.00 -2.67 -9.73
CA ILE A 110 27.62 -2.71 -9.19
C ILE A 110 27.17 -4.15 -9.01
N ASP A 111 27.40 -5.03 -10.00
CA ASP A 111 27.05 -6.45 -9.92
C ASP A 111 27.76 -7.16 -8.79
N ASN A 112 29.05 -6.89 -8.63
CA ASN A 112 29.81 -7.41 -7.49
C ASN A 112 29.24 -6.92 -6.15
N ALA A 113 28.94 -5.62 -6.05
CA ALA A 113 28.35 -5.04 -4.85
C ALA A 113 26.97 -5.67 -4.55
N MET A 114 26.14 -5.86 -5.55
CA MET A 114 24.82 -6.49 -5.41
C MET A 114 24.93 -7.96 -5.02
N GLY A 115 25.84 -8.71 -5.66
CA GLY A 115 26.11 -10.09 -5.30
C GLY A 115 26.62 -10.25 -3.87
N THR A 116 27.40 -9.27 -3.39
CA THR A 116 27.95 -9.29 -2.03
C THR A 116 26.95 -8.87 -0.96
N ASN A 117 26.17 -7.80 -1.21
CA ASN A 117 25.36 -7.15 -0.16
C ASN A 117 23.85 -7.42 -0.27
N CYS A 118 23.35 -7.86 -1.44
CA CYS A 118 21.91 -7.97 -1.68
C CYS A 118 21.45 -9.42 -1.85
N SER A 119 22.34 -10.31 -2.31
CA SER A 119 22.00 -11.72 -2.61
C SER A 119 21.53 -12.51 -1.39
N ALA A 120 21.95 -12.14 -0.19
CA ALA A 120 21.53 -12.82 1.04
C ALA A 120 20.01 -12.78 1.33
N CYS A 121 19.29 -11.82 0.71
CA CYS A 121 17.83 -11.72 0.79
C CYS A 121 17.11 -12.41 -0.38
N HIS A 122 17.85 -13.00 -1.34
CA HIS A 122 17.27 -13.75 -2.43
C HIS A 122 17.39 -15.24 -2.14
N SER A 123 16.25 -15.86 -1.91
CA SER A 123 16.16 -17.22 -1.45
C SER A 123 16.24 -18.24 -2.59
N SER A 124 16.50 -19.48 -2.21
CA SER A 124 16.34 -20.67 -3.02
C SER A 124 15.17 -21.51 -2.52
N CYS A 125 14.80 -22.57 -3.21
CA CYS A 125 13.78 -23.50 -2.73
C CYS A 125 14.15 -24.02 -1.34
N GLY A 126 15.41 -24.42 -1.15
CA GLY A 126 15.92 -24.93 0.14
C GLY A 126 15.81 -23.92 1.27
N GLN A 127 16.03 -22.63 1.00
CA GLN A 127 15.94 -21.56 2.01
C GLN A 127 14.50 -21.20 2.43
N CYS A 128 13.52 -21.77 1.79
CA CYS A 128 12.14 -21.67 2.23
C CYS A 128 11.64 -23.00 2.80
N HIS A 129 11.97 -24.12 2.15
CA HIS A 129 11.35 -25.40 2.43
C HIS A 129 12.17 -26.32 3.35
N VAL A 130 13.47 -26.07 3.56
CA VAL A 130 14.37 -26.92 4.34
C VAL A 130 15.13 -26.11 5.39
N SER A 131 15.57 -24.91 5.03
CA SER A 131 16.43 -24.08 5.88
C SER A 131 15.89 -22.67 6.02
N ARG A 132 16.44 -21.96 7.00
CA ARG A 132 16.21 -20.51 7.12
C ARG A 132 17.11 -19.76 6.13
N PRO A 133 16.68 -18.57 5.64
CA PRO A 133 17.49 -17.75 4.75
C PRO A 133 18.86 -17.39 5.34
N GLY A 134 19.85 -17.28 4.47
CA GLY A 134 21.21 -16.87 4.86
C GLY A 134 21.30 -15.49 5.52
N SER A 135 20.32 -14.60 5.26
CA SER A 135 20.20 -13.27 5.88
C SER A 135 20.06 -13.30 7.40
N VAL A 136 19.57 -14.40 7.98
CA VAL A 136 19.43 -14.62 9.42
C VAL A 136 20.35 -15.73 9.94
N GLY A 137 21.45 -16.00 9.24
CA GLY A 137 22.46 -16.97 9.63
C GLY A 137 22.22 -18.40 9.11
N GLY A 138 21.14 -18.65 8.39
CA GLY A 138 20.83 -19.98 7.85
C GLY A 138 20.44 -20.99 8.95
N GLY A 139 20.75 -22.26 8.69
CA GLY A 139 20.42 -23.38 9.57
C GLY A 139 19.09 -24.03 9.17
N PHE A 140 18.95 -25.31 9.48
CA PHE A 140 17.75 -26.06 9.15
C PHE A 140 16.53 -25.58 9.93
N ILE A 141 15.37 -25.76 9.33
CA ILE A 141 14.07 -25.53 10.00
C ILE A 141 13.82 -26.73 10.91
N ASP A 142 13.89 -27.93 10.35
CA ASP A 142 13.65 -29.20 11.03
C ASP A 142 14.46 -30.28 10.34
N GLY A 143 15.78 -30.36 10.63
CA GLY A 143 16.69 -31.24 9.90
C GLY A 143 16.61 -31.05 8.38
N HIS A 144 16.55 -32.17 7.64
CA HIS A 144 16.34 -32.17 6.19
C HIS A 144 14.88 -32.33 5.77
N LEU A 145 13.92 -32.34 6.71
CA LEU A 145 12.52 -32.45 6.36
C LEU A 145 12.06 -31.31 5.45
N PHE A 146 11.40 -31.67 4.36
CA PHE A 146 10.89 -30.72 3.39
C PHE A 146 9.53 -30.19 3.83
N GLN A 147 9.50 -28.95 4.29
CA GLN A 147 8.29 -28.29 4.72
C GLN A 147 7.45 -27.88 3.50
N LYS A 148 6.31 -28.57 3.20
CA LYS A 148 5.41 -28.21 2.12
C LYS A 148 4.96 -26.76 2.25
N THR A 149 4.62 -26.32 3.46
CA THR A 149 4.37 -24.92 3.80
C THR A 149 5.47 -24.48 4.77
N PRO A 150 6.40 -23.62 4.33
CA PRO A 150 7.46 -23.14 5.21
C PRO A 150 6.88 -22.44 6.46
N PRO A 151 7.60 -22.39 7.58
CA PRO A 151 7.19 -21.61 8.75
C PRO A 151 7.16 -20.12 8.37
N VAL A 152 5.96 -19.68 8.00
CA VAL A 152 5.69 -18.42 7.28
C VAL A 152 6.25 -17.21 8.01
N GLU A 153 5.99 -17.13 9.32
CA GLU A 153 6.41 -15.96 10.09
C GLU A 153 7.94 -15.83 10.15
N THR A 154 8.65 -16.90 10.45
CA THR A 154 10.12 -16.87 10.57
C THR A 154 10.80 -16.72 9.22
N ASN A 155 10.35 -17.44 8.19
CA ASN A 155 11.01 -17.39 6.89
C ASN A 155 10.73 -16.08 6.15
N CYS A 156 9.48 -15.61 6.13
CA CYS A 156 9.14 -14.33 5.50
C CYS A 156 9.82 -13.15 6.21
N THR A 157 9.77 -13.10 7.54
CA THR A 157 10.32 -12.00 8.32
C THR A 157 11.84 -11.96 8.34
N SER A 158 12.51 -13.07 8.00
CA SER A 158 13.97 -13.08 7.81
C SER A 158 14.45 -12.01 6.82
N CYS A 159 13.69 -11.73 5.79
CA CYS A 159 13.99 -10.70 4.80
C CYS A 159 13.03 -9.49 4.91
N HIS A 160 11.77 -9.72 5.19
CA HIS A 160 10.73 -8.70 5.25
C HIS A 160 10.49 -8.11 6.65
N GLY A 161 11.18 -8.61 7.70
CA GLY A 161 10.94 -8.28 9.10
C GLY A 161 11.09 -6.80 9.44
N SER A 162 12.15 -6.14 8.95
CA SER A 162 12.45 -4.76 9.34
C SER A 162 11.42 -3.71 8.86
N ARG A 163 10.55 -4.08 7.94
CA ARG A 163 9.56 -3.21 7.33
C ARG A 163 8.16 -3.84 7.40
N VAL A 164 7.89 -4.79 6.55
CA VAL A 164 6.57 -5.45 6.44
C VAL A 164 6.19 -6.21 7.71
N GLY A 165 7.12 -7.02 8.26
CA GLY A 165 6.88 -7.77 9.50
C GLY A 165 6.56 -6.84 10.67
N LYS A 166 7.36 -5.78 10.87
CA LYS A 166 7.11 -4.80 11.93
C LYS A 166 5.81 -4.03 11.78
N GLU A 167 5.38 -3.78 10.55
CA GLU A 167 4.07 -3.18 10.28
C GLU A 167 2.95 -4.17 10.64
N PHE A 168 3.08 -5.42 10.19
CA PHE A 168 2.06 -6.44 10.35
C PHE A 168 1.87 -6.88 11.81
N HIS A 169 2.98 -7.05 12.53
CA HIS A 169 2.96 -7.49 13.95
C HIS A 169 2.84 -6.33 14.95
N GLY A 170 2.79 -5.07 14.49
CA GLY A 170 2.68 -3.90 15.38
C GLY A 170 3.94 -3.60 16.21
N GLU A 171 5.12 -3.94 15.69
CA GLU A 171 6.39 -3.72 16.39
C GLU A 171 6.95 -2.29 16.22
N ASN A 172 6.25 -1.41 15.52
CA ASN A 172 6.58 -0.01 15.43
C ASN A 172 5.92 0.76 16.58
N GLU A 173 6.71 1.52 17.33
CA GLU A 173 6.24 2.24 18.52
C GLU A 173 5.03 3.12 18.20
N GLY A 174 3.95 2.95 18.97
CA GLY A 174 2.72 3.71 18.84
C GLY A 174 1.86 3.39 17.60
N ILE A 175 2.23 2.40 16.80
CA ILE A 175 1.48 1.96 15.62
C ILE A 175 0.88 0.59 15.91
N PRO A 176 -0.45 0.41 15.79
CA PRO A 176 -1.08 -0.89 16.02
C PRO A 176 -0.68 -1.91 14.94
N ALA A 177 -0.74 -3.18 15.29
CA ALA A 177 -0.61 -4.28 14.34
C ALA A 177 -1.77 -4.29 13.33
N ASP A 178 -1.58 -4.98 12.22
CA ASP A 178 -2.61 -5.18 11.19
C ASP A 178 -3.84 -5.89 11.77
N VAL A 179 -5.04 -5.43 11.43
CA VAL A 179 -6.29 -6.05 11.92
C VAL A 179 -6.46 -7.49 11.46
N HIS A 180 -5.95 -7.85 10.27
CA HIS A 180 -6.02 -9.22 9.79
C HIS A 180 -5.17 -10.16 10.63
N HIS A 181 -4.06 -9.67 11.20
CA HIS A 181 -3.25 -10.41 12.14
C HIS A 181 -3.90 -10.50 13.51
N THR A 182 -4.35 -9.37 14.07
CA THR A 182 -4.82 -9.32 15.47
C THR A 182 -6.24 -9.82 15.68
N GLU A 183 -7.13 -9.61 14.71
CA GLU A 183 -8.55 -9.96 14.83
C GLU A 183 -8.90 -11.28 14.12
N HIS A 184 -8.08 -11.69 13.13
CA HIS A 184 -8.36 -12.84 12.29
C HIS A 184 -7.24 -13.89 12.27
N GLU A 185 -6.16 -13.69 13.04
CA GLU A 185 -5.02 -14.61 13.14
C GLU A 185 -4.43 -15.02 11.77
N MET A 186 -4.56 -14.13 10.77
CA MET A 186 -4.08 -14.40 9.42
C MET A 186 -2.56 -14.33 9.38
N ALA A 187 -1.93 -15.33 8.76
CA ALA A 187 -0.51 -15.31 8.45
C ALA A 187 -0.27 -14.75 7.03
N CYS A 188 0.99 -14.50 6.68
CA CYS A 188 1.37 -13.90 5.40
C CYS A 188 0.80 -14.65 4.18
N ASN A 189 0.80 -15.99 4.23
CA ASN A 189 0.29 -16.86 3.16
C ASN A 189 -1.24 -16.89 3.02
N ALA A 190 -1.98 -16.28 3.93
CA ALA A 190 -3.42 -16.10 3.75
C ALA A 190 -3.74 -15.14 2.60
N CYS A 191 -2.85 -14.16 2.37
CA CYS A 191 -2.93 -13.21 1.27
C CYS A 191 -1.98 -13.57 0.13
N HIS A 192 -0.73 -13.93 0.44
CA HIS A 192 0.30 -14.26 -0.52
C HIS A 192 0.31 -15.77 -0.81
N THR A 193 -0.14 -16.14 -1.99
CA THR A 193 -0.28 -17.57 -2.36
C THR A 193 1.02 -18.22 -2.76
N GLY A 194 1.08 -19.56 -2.74
CA GLY A 194 2.19 -20.32 -3.27
C GLY A 194 2.51 -19.98 -4.73
N ASP A 195 1.49 -19.77 -5.55
CA ASP A 195 1.65 -19.38 -6.96
C ASP A 195 2.40 -18.05 -7.09
N GLU A 196 2.04 -17.05 -6.27
CA GLU A 196 2.76 -15.77 -6.22
C GLU A 196 4.21 -15.97 -5.81
N MET A 197 4.47 -16.81 -4.79
CA MET A 197 5.82 -17.10 -4.30
C MET A 197 6.68 -17.80 -5.35
N HIS A 198 6.11 -18.73 -6.08
CA HIS A 198 6.79 -19.49 -7.12
C HIS A 198 6.85 -18.80 -8.49
N GLY A 199 6.31 -17.59 -8.62
CA GLY A 199 6.36 -16.82 -9.87
C GLY A 199 5.36 -17.27 -10.94
N ILE A 200 4.37 -18.08 -10.56
CA ILE A 200 3.30 -18.51 -11.45
C ILE A 200 2.42 -17.28 -11.76
N GLY A 201 2.15 -17.05 -13.05
CA GLY A 201 1.36 -15.90 -13.48
C GLY A 201 2.07 -14.54 -13.44
N MET A 202 3.39 -14.50 -13.27
CA MET A 202 4.14 -13.23 -13.24
C MET A 202 4.18 -12.47 -14.58
N GLY A 203 3.93 -13.15 -15.70
CA GLY A 203 3.97 -12.54 -17.02
C GLY A 203 5.33 -12.66 -17.71
N LYS A 204 5.66 -11.71 -18.61
CA LYS A 204 6.90 -11.71 -19.38
C LYS A 204 7.97 -10.80 -18.74
N GLU A 205 9.23 -11.22 -18.82
CA GLU A 205 10.35 -10.35 -18.40
C GLU A 205 10.49 -9.09 -19.29
N PRO A 206 10.99 -7.98 -18.73
CA PRO A 206 11.35 -7.78 -17.34
C PRO A 206 10.11 -7.56 -16.45
N PHE A 207 9.98 -8.34 -15.41
CA PHE A 207 8.84 -8.26 -14.49
C PHE A 207 8.80 -6.92 -13.77
N ASP A 208 7.65 -6.30 -13.75
CA ASP A 208 7.36 -5.16 -12.87
C ASP A 208 6.38 -5.64 -11.80
N ARG A 209 6.77 -5.47 -10.52
CA ARG A 209 5.92 -5.84 -9.38
C ARG A 209 4.52 -5.22 -9.42
N TYR A 210 4.34 -4.16 -10.20
CA TYR A 210 3.06 -3.51 -10.38
C TYR A 210 2.16 -4.17 -11.43
N GLU A 211 2.69 -5.11 -12.21
CA GLU A 211 1.98 -5.78 -13.30
C GLU A 211 1.74 -7.27 -13.04
N VAL A 212 2.18 -7.79 -11.89
CA VAL A 212 1.97 -9.19 -11.51
C VAL A 212 0.48 -9.49 -11.39
N ALA A 213 0.03 -10.56 -12.06
CA ALA A 213 -1.40 -10.86 -12.20
C ALA A 213 -2.04 -11.35 -10.90
N ASN A 214 -1.35 -12.26 -10.21
CA ASN A 214 -1.84 -12.97 -9.02
C ASN A 214 -1.35 -12.37 -7.70
N ARG A 215 -1.00 -11.09 -7.69
CA ARG A 215 -0.68 -10.39 -6.44
C ARG A 215 -1.91 -10.32 -5.52
N ALA A 216 -1.68 -10.34 -4.23
CA ALA A 216 -2.71 -10.14 -3.22
C ALA A 216 -3.41 -8.77 -3.39
N LYS A 217 -4.73 -8.75 -3.35
CA LYS A 217 -5.59 -7.56 -3.45
C LYS A 217 -6.64 -7.59 -2.34
N CYS A 218 -6.98 -6.41 -1.84
CA CYS A 218 -8.07 -6.28 -0.88
C CYS A 218 -9.40 -6.78 -1.47
N GLU A 219 -9.61 -6.50 -2.75
CA GLU A 219 -10.81 -6.86 -3.49
C GLU A 219 -10.98 -8.37 -3.73
N ASP A 220 -9.95 -9.19 -3.50
CA ASP A 220 -10.07 -10.64 -3.56
C ASP A 220 -10.98 -11.17 -2.44
N CYS A 221 -11.04 -10.44 -1.31
CA CYS A 221 -11.87 -10.77 -0.16
C CYS A 221 -12.99 -9.75 0.08
N HIS A 222 -12.70 -8.45 -0.08
CA HIS A 222 -13.63 -7.35 0.23
C HIS A 222 -14.34 -6.89 -1.03
N LYS A 223 -15.61 -7.25 -1.18
CA LYS A 223 -16.44 -6.88 -2.33
C LYS A 223 -17.29 -5.65 -2.02
N MET A 224 -17.60 -4.87 -3.04
CA MET A 224 -18.62 -3.83 -2.91
C MET A 224 -19.96 -4.46 -2.56
N ALA A 225 -20.71 -3.81 -1.66
CA ALA A 225 -22.03 -4.29 -1.28
C ALA A 225 -22.94 -4.47 -2.52
N GLY A 226 -23.58 -5.62 -2.60
CA GLY A 226 -24.44 -5.98 -3.74
C GLY A 226 -23.70 -6.47 -4.98
N SER A 227 -22.37 -6.63 -4.96
CA SER A 227 -21.63 -7.31 -6.03
C SER A 227 -21.92 -8.81 -6.01
N GLU A 228 -21.99 -9.41 -7.20
CA GLU A 228 -22.06 -10.88 -7.31
C GLU A 228 -20.77 -11.49 -6.76
N LYS A 229 -20.94 -12.50 -5.91
CA LYS A 229 -19.82 -13.32 -5.40
C LYS A 229 -19.73 -14.55 -6.29
N THR A 230 -18.53 -14.81 -6.79
CA THR A 230 -18.25 -15.97 -7.63
C THR A 230 -17.71 -17.13 -6.79
N GLU A 231 -17.84 -18.36 -7.29
CA GLU A 231 -17.22 -19.53 -6.67
C GLU A 231 -15.70 -19.35 -6.65
N GLY A 232 -15.10 -19.44 -5.46
CA GLY A 232 -13.67 -19.17 -5.25
C GLY A 232 -13.34 -17.80 -4.63
N ASP A 233 -14.31 -16.90 -4.52
CA ASP A 233 -14.10 -15.63 -3.78
C ASP A 233 -13.86 -15.93 -2.28
N LYS A 234 -12.76 -15.41 -1.75
CA LYS A 234 -12.48 -15.50 -0.33
C LYS A 234 -13.47 -14.67 0.48
N GLN A 235 -13.78 -15.12 1.69
CA GLN A 235 -14.70 -14.36 2.55
C GLN A 235 -13.97 -13.17 3.19
N GLY A 236 -14.55 -12.00 3.01
CA GLY A 236 -14.17 -10.76 3.66
C GLY A 236 -15.41 -9.91 3.95
N LYS A 237 -15.24 -8.87 4.73
CA LYS A 237 -16.33 -7.94 5.06
C LYS A 237 -16.69 -7.11 3.83
N ASP A 238 -17.97 -7.08 3.49
CA ASP A 238 -18.46 -6.29 2.36
C ASP A 238 -18.26 -4.77 2.59
N LEU A 239 -17.93 -4.07 1.52
CA LEU A 239 -17.70 -2.61 1.51
C LEU A 239 -19.05 -1.90 1.43
N VAL A 240 -19.66 -1.67 2.57
CA VAL A 240 -21.02 -1.06 2.67
C VAL A 240 -21.00 0.45 2.83
N HIS A 241 -19.86 1.03 3.27
CA HIS A 241 -19.80 2.45 3.53
C HIS A 241 -19.80 3.27 2.23
N PRO A 242 -20.63 4.31 2.11
CA PRO A 242 -20.76 5.14 0.90
C PRO A 242 -19.44 5.74 0.40
N ASP A 243 -18.47 6.00 1.27
CA ASP A 243 -17.17 6.53 0.90
C ASP A 243 -16.41 5.62 -0.07
N HIS A 244 -16.61 4.29 -0.01
CA HIS A 244 -16.02 3.38 -0.96
C HIS A 244 -16.48 3.67 -2.39
N ALA A 245 -17.77 3.90 -2.60
CA ALA A 245 -18.32 4.21 -3.92
C ALA A 245 -17.82 5.55 -4.47
N ILE A 246 -17.61 6.56 -3.61
CA ILE A 246 -17.10 7.87 -4.01
C ILE A 246 -15.63 7.77 -4.49
N HIS A 247 -14.84 6.94 -3.81
CA HIS A 247 -13.40 6.86 -4.01
C HIS A 247 -12.96 5.70 -4.91
N GLN A 248 -13.86 4.79 -5.26
CA GLN A 248 -13.57 3.61 -6.08
C GLN A 248 -12.84 3.98 -7.38
N GLY A 249 -11.76 3.27 -7.68
CA GLY A 249 -10.91 3.49 -8.86
C GLY A 249 -10.11 4.79 -8.87
N LYS A 250 -10.23 5.62 -7.84
CA LYS A 250 -9.49 6.88 -7.71
C LYS A 250 -8.39 6.81 -6.66
N VAL A 251 -8.67 6.09 -5.57
CA VAL A 251 -7.84 6.06 -4.35
C VAL A 251 -7.63 4.60 -3.97
N SER A 252 -6.37 4.19 -3.72
CA SER A 252 -6.10 2.84 -3.25
C SER A 252 -6.60 2.64 -1.81
N CYS A 253 -6.98 1.42 -1.45
CA CYS A 253 -7.52 1.07 -0.13
C CYS A 253 -6.60 1.53 1.01
N GLN A 254 -5.29 1.38 0.82
CA GLN A 254 -4.27 1.74 1.82
C GLN A 254 -4.24 3.25 2.13
N VAL A 255 -4.71 4.11 1.23
CA VAL A 255 -4.78 5.55 1.48
C VAL A 255 -5.70 5.86 2.66
N CYS A 256 -6.78 5.12 2.80
CA CYS A 256 -7.73 5.28 3.91
C CYS A 256 -7.41 4.35 5.08
N HIS A 257 -6.86 3.16 4.83
CA HIS A 257 -6.82 2.08 5.80
C HIS A 257 -5.43 1.74 6.35
N SER A 258 -4.34 2.39 5.91
CA SER A 258 -3.03 2.16 6.52
C SER A 258 -2.64 3.22 7.53
N MET A 259 -1.87 2.81 8.54
CA MET A 259 -1.24 3.69 9.51
C MET A 259 0.10 4.20 8.98
N PRO A 260 0.78 5.16 9.65
CA PRO A 260 2.14 5.56 9.31
C PRO A 260 3.09 4.37 9.21
N TYR A 261 4.02 4.42 8.28
CA TYR A 261 4.93 3.34 7.96
C TYR A 261 6.36 3.85 7.74
N LYS A 262 7.32 2.91 7.84
CA LYS A 262 8.75 3.20 7.78
C LYS A 262 9.19 3.63 6.38
N ASN A 263 9.76 4.83 6.29
CA ASN A 263 10.45 5.37 5.13
C ASN A 263 11.95 5.38 5.38
N CYS A 264 12.75 4.87 4.43
CA CYS A 264 14.19 4.76 4.55
C CYS A 264 14.88 5.67 3.53
N TYR A 265 16.02 6.21 3.93
CA TYR A 265 16.78 7.19 3.15
C TYR A 265 18.26 6.83 3.09
N SER A 266 18.96 7.31 2.06
CA SER A 266 20.42 7.35 1.97
C SER A 266 21.09 6.02 2.30
N CYS A 267 20.75 4.95 1.55
CA CYS A 267 21.41 3.66 1.71
C CYS A 267 22.83 3.69 1.13
N HIS A 268 23.76 3.09 1.87
CA HIS A 268 25.12 2.82 1.46
C HIS A 268 25.43 1.35 1.71
N VAL A 269 26.17 0.74 0.81
CA VAL A 269 26.62 -0.65 0.94
C VAL A 269 28.14 -0.72 0.88
N GLY A 270 28.71 -1.63 1.64
CA GLY A 270 30.16 -1.79 1.71
C GLY A 270 30.56 -3.06 2.45
N LYS A 271 31.84 -3.09 2.86
CA LYS A 271 32.42 -4.12 3.73
C LYS A 271 33.12 -3.44 4.90
N ASN A 272 32.97 -4.03 6.09
CA ASN A 272 33.69 -3.57 7.28
C ASN A 272 35.18 -4.00 7.22
N GLU A 273 35.96 -3.65 8.25
CA GLU A 273 37.39 -3.95 8.35
C GLU A 273 37.69 -5.45 8.30
N LEU A 274 36.76 -6.29 8.68
CA LEU A 274 36.87 -7.76 8.61
C LEU A 274 36.40 -8.33 7.27
N GLY A 275 36.04 -7.49 6.30
CA GLY A 275 35.54 -7.89 4.99
C GLY A 275 34.08 -8.35 4.98
N ALA A 276 33.36 -8.28 6.11
CA ALA A 276 31.96 -8.64 6.18
C ALA A 276 31.08 -7.55 5.52
N PRO A 277 30.14 -7.95 4.65
CA PRO A 277 29.27 -7.01 3.98
C PRO A 277 28.31 -6.32 4.97
N TYR A 278 28.01 -5.06 4.73
CA TYR A 278 27.01 -4.31 5.47
C TYR A 278 26.17 -3.43 4.54
N PHE A 279 25.02 -3.02 5.04
CA PHE A 279 24.28 -1.88 4.51
C PHE A 279 23.93 -0.93 5.65
N GLU A 280 23.99 0.35 5.37
CA GLU A 280 23.69 1.42 6.31
C GLU A 280 22.68 2.36 5.66
N THR A 281 21.75 2.89 6.45
CA THR A 281 20.79 3.90 6.01
C THR A 281 20.80 5.07 6.98
N ALA A 282 20.43 6.24 6.50
CA ALA A 282 20.07 7.33 7.42
C ALA A 282 18.91 6.88 8.33
N PRO A 283 18.71 7.54 9.48
CA PRO A 283 17.59 7.24 10.37
C PRO A 283 16.27 7.21 9.61
N SER A 284 15.52 6.12 9.75
CA SER A 284 14.23 5.98 9.10
C SER A 284 13.19 6.89 9.76
N LYS A 285 12.20 7.33 8.97
CA LYS A 285 11.09 8.16 9.46
C LYS A 285 9.79 7.34 9.37
N MET A 286 9.00 7.39 10.46
CA MET A 286 7.63 6.91 10.43
C MET A 286 6.75 8.04 9.89
N ASP A 287 6.22 7.87 8.70
CA ASP A 287 5.39 8.89 8.04
C ASP A 287 4.39 8.22 7.10
N PHE A 288 3.33 8.93 6.78
CA PHE A 288 2.30 8.54 5.84
C PHE A 288 2.21 9.57 4.71
N LYS A 289 2.33 9.10 3.46
CA LYS A 289 2.24 10.00 2.30
C LYS A 289 1.35 9.43 1.20
N ILE A 290 0.54 10.31 0.63
CA ILE A 290 -0.28 10.07 -0.56
C ILE A 290 0.41 10.73 -1.74
N GLY A 291 0.71 9.94 -2.78
CA GLY A 291 1.27 10.42 -4.04
C GLY A 291 0.39 10.10 -5.23
N LEU A 292 0.78 10.60 -6.39
CA LEU A 292 0.21 10.15 -7.64
C LEU A 292 0.81 8.80 -8.04
N ASN A 293 -0.01 7.94 -8.62
CA ASN A 293 0.46 6.71 -9.24
C ASN A 293 1.11 7.06 -10.59
N PRO A 294 2.45 6.97 -10.73
CA PRO A 294 3.12 7.37 -11.96
C PRO A 294 2.90 6.38 -13.11
N LYS A 295 2.37 5.19 -12.81
CA LYS A 295 2.10 4.14 -13.78
C LYS A 295 0.76 3.48 -13.46
N THR A 296 -0.31 4.11 -13.92
CA THR A 296 -1.63 3.48 -13.87
C THR A 296 -1.70 2.34 -14.88
N THR A 297 -2.21 1.21 -14.44
CA THR A 297 -2.43 0.02 -15.27
C THR A 297 -3.85 -0.49 -15.03
N GLU A 298 -4.32 -1.40 -15.86
CA GLU A 298 -5.61 -2.06 -15.63
C GLU A 298 -5.69 -2.74 -14.26
N LYS A 299 -4.56 -3.27 -13.78
CA LYS A 299 -4.45 -3.93 -12.47
C LYS A 299 -4.26 -2.97 -11.30
N ARG A 300 -3.90 -1.72 -11.57
CA ARG A 300 -3.69 -0.63 -10.60
C ARG A 300 -4.18 0.69 -11.20
N PRO A 301 -5.49 0.85 -11.29
CA PRO A 301 -6.10 2.01 -11.95
C PRO A 301 -6.08 3.26 -11.06
N GLU A 302 -5.84 3.12 -9.76
CA GLU A 302 -5.98 4.20 -8.81
C GLU A 302 -5.00 5.33 -9.08
N LYS A 303 -5.52 6.54 -9.13
CA LYS A 303 -4.72 7.75 -9.35
C LYS A 303 -3.94 8.16 -8.11
N TYR A 304 -4.53 8.05 -6.93
CA TYR A 304 -3.94 8.41 -5.65
C TYR A 304 -3.61 7.14 -4.86
N VAL A 305 -2.37 7.02 -4.46
CA VAL A 305 -1.85 5.82 -3.79
C VAL A 305 -0.98 6.19 -2.61
N THR A 306 -0.85 5.31 -1.65
CA THR A 306 0.20 5.43 -0.64
C THR A 306 1.57 5.29 -1.31
N VAL A 307 2.51 6.15 -0.93
CA VAL A 307 3.87 6.12 -1.47
C VAL A 307 4.90 6.05 -0.35
N ARG A 308 6.00 5.34 -0.62
CA ARG A 308 7.09 5.13 0.32
C ARG A 308 8.41 5.53 -0.32
N HIS A 309 9.25 6.21 0.44
CA HIS A 309 10.61 6.49 0.00
C HIS A 309 11.46 5.21 0.01
N VAL A 310 12.12 4.92 -1.13
CA VAL A 310 13.09 3.83 -1.25
C VAL A 310 14.48 4.36 -0.92
N PRO A 311 15.32 3.59 -0.22
CA PRO A 311 16.56 4.11 0.38
C PRO A 311 17.70 4.32 -0.62
N VAL A 312 17.44 4.37 -1.92
CA VAL A 312 18.46 4.62 -2.93
C VAL A 312 19.04 6.02 -2.79
N SER A 313 20.35 6.15 -2.92
CA SER A 313 21.05 7.43 -2.91
C SER A 313 22.12 7.47 -4.00
N PRO A 314 22.60 8.64 -4.44
CA PRO A 314 23.67 8.75 -5.42
C PRO A 314 24.93 7.97 -5.02
N GLY A 315 25.28 8.00 -3.74
CA GLY A 315 26.47 7.31 -3.18
C GLY A 315 26.25 5.86 -2.74
N LEU A 316 25.16 5.19 -3.15
CA LEU A 316 24.81 3.83 -2.72
C LEU A 316 25.98 2.84 -2.83
N PHE A 317 26.76 2.90 -3.91
CA PHE A 317 27.87 1.99 -4.22
C PHE A 317 29.26 2.61 -4.07
N ASP A 318 29.40 3.76 -3.41
CA ASP A 318 30.65 4.53 -3.31
C ASP A 318 31.83 3.76 -2.73
N PHE A 319 31.56 2.74 -1.91
CA PHE A 319 32.59 1.82 -1.42
C PHE A 319 33.24 1.03 -2.55
N TYR A 320 32.47 0.61 -3.54
CA TYR A 320 32.93 -0.22 -4.66
C TYR A 320 33.39 0.60 -5.85
N VAL A 321 32.69 1.66 -6.18
CA VAL A 321 33.00 2.57 -7.29
C VAL A 321 32.30 3.89 -7.10
N LYS A 322 33.02 5.00 -7.28
CA LYS A 322 32.48 6.36 -7.26
C LYS A 322 31.61 6.63 -8.49
N ASP A 323 30.64 7.51 -8.34
CA ASP A 323 29.74 7.91 -9.42
C ASP A 323 29.04 6.73 -10.11
N ALA A 324 28.69 5.72 -9.32
CA ALA A 324 28.00 4.54 -9.83
C ALA A 324 26.62 4.86 -10.38
N LEU A 325 25.90 5.78 -9.74
CA LEU A 325 24.52 6.16 -10.08
C LEU A 325 24.45 7.60 -10.57
N THR A 326 24.76 7.81 -11.85
CA THR A 326 24.80 9.16 -12.48
C THR A 326 23.45 9.62 -13.03
N ASN A 327 22.48 8.72 -13.14
CA ASN A 327 21.17 9.00 -13.73
C ASN A 327 20.04 8.78 -12.71
N MET A 328 20.11 9.52 -11.60
CA MET A 328 19.13 9.37 -10.51
C MET A 328 17.69 9.72 -10.93
N ASP A 329 17.54 10.58 -11.96
CA ASP A 329 16.25 11.00 -12.49
C ASP A 329 15.51 9.92 -13.28
N ALA A 330 16.17 8.82 -13.64
CA ALA A 330 15.58 7.77 -14.47
C ALA A 330 14.42 7.02 -13.82
N ALA A 331 14.28 7.10 -12.50
CA ALA A 331 13.16 6.48 -11.81
C ALA A 331 12.87 7.19 -10.47
N PRO A 332 11.61 7.29 -10.06
CA PRO A 332 11.24 7.93 -8.80
C PRO A 332 11.88 7.22 -7.59
N THR A 333 12.18 8.00 -6.55
CA THR A 333 12.60 7.50 -5.23
C THR A 333 11.39 7.28 -4.33
N TRP A 334 10.30 7.99 -4.54
CA TRP A 334 9.01 7.71 -3.93
C TRP A 334 8.22 6.76 -4.83
N LYS A 335 7.85 5.63 -4.27
CA LYS A 335 7.20 4.55 -5.02
C LYS A 335 5.93 4.09 -4.34
N PHE A 336 5.00 3.59 -5.14
CA PHE A 336 3.80 2.94 -4.64
C PHE A 336 4.15 1.97 -3.52
N ALA A 337 3.44 2.08 -2.41
CA ALA A 337 3.60 1.26 -1.21
C ALA A 337 2.31 0.52 -0.88
N THR A 338 2.48 -0.65 -0.30
CA THR A 338 1.41 -1.44 0.32
C THR A 338 1.79 -1.64 1.78
N PRO A 339 1.48 -0.69 2.67
CA PRO A 339 1.71 -0.88 4.10
C PRO A 339 0.91 -2.06 4.63
N HIS A 340 1.47 -2.76 5.61
CA HIS A 340 0.87 -3.95 6.25
C HIS A 340 0.47 -3.66 7.70
N ASN A 341 -0.07 -2.48 7.95
CA ASN A 341 -0.63 -2.05 9.22
C ASN A 341 -2.05 -1.52 9.02
N ILE A 342 -2.86 -2.36 8.38
CA ILE A 342 -4.23 -2.01 8.00
C ILE A 342 -5.10 -1.88 9.24
N GLN A 343 -5.90 -0.80 9.28
CA GLN A 343 -6.87 -0.52 10.32
C GLN A 343 -8.21 -0.13 9.70
N LEU A 344 -9.31 -0.51 10.37
CA LEU A 344 -10.64 -0.07 9.97
C LEU A 344 -10.76 1.45 10.10
N LYS A 345 -10.24 2.00 11.21
CA LYS A 345 -10.21 3.44 11.49
C LYS A 345 -8.79 3.94 11.56
N THR A 346 -8.51 5.02 10.85
CA THR A 346 -7.21 5.68 10.80
C THR A 346 -7.40 7.19 10.93
N PRO A 347 -6.37 7.96 11.30
CA PRO A 347 -6.49 9.41 11.39
C PRO A 347 -7.02 10.08 10.12
N GLN A 348 -6.69 9.55 8.93
CA GLN A 348 -7.10 10.15 7.65
C GLN A 348 -8.50 9.76 7.18
N ASN A 349 -9.11 8.72 7.74
CA ASN A 349 -10.48 8.31 7.39
C ASN A 349 -11.52 8.60 8.49
N GLU A 350 -11.11 9.27 9.56
CA GLU A 350 -12.00 9.62 10.65
C GLU A 350 -13.12 10.57 10.21
N THR A 351 -12.78 11.52 9.34
CA THR A 351 -13.73 12.45 8.71
C THR A 351 -13.23 12.78 7.29
N CYS A 352 -14.13 13.23 6.42
CA CYS A 352 -13.75 13.69 5.08
C CYS A 352 -12.67 14.78 5.13
N LEU A 353 -12.74 15.70 6.10
CA LEU A 353 -11.77 16.79 6.30
C LEU A 353 -10.43 16.32 6.86
N ALA A 354 -10.37 15.18 7.52
CA ALA A 354 -9.13 14.63 8.00
C ALA A 354 -8.16 14.32 6.83
N CYS A 355 -8.71 14.04 5.66
CA CYS A 355 -7.95 13.90 4.41
C CYS A 355 -8.04 15.17 3.55
N HIS A 356 -9.26 15.64 3.19
CA HIS A 356 -9.46 16.73 2.23
C HIS A 356 -9.02 18.11 2.72
N GLY A 357 -8.87 18.29 4.02
CA GLY A 357 -8.32 19.52 4.64
C GLY A 357 -6.86 19.40 5.07
N ASN A 358 -6.25 18.24 4.92
CA ASN A 358 -4.92 17.95 5.49
C ASN A 358 -3.84 17.80 4.40
N ASN A 359 -3.30 18.95 3.99
CA ASN A 359 -2.25 18.99 2.98
C ASN A 359 -0.97 18.23 3.37
N LYS A 360 -0.73 17.94 4.66
CA LYS A 360 0.46 17.22 5.14
C LYS A 360 0.49 15.75 4.71
N LEU A 361 -0.68 15.17 4.42
CA LEU A 361 -0.78 13.78 3.95
C LEU A 361 -0.24 13.61 2.53
N PHE A 362 -0.25 14.66 1.73
CA PHE A 362 0.11 14.57 0.32
C PHE A 362 1.60 14.80 0.10
N LEU A 363 2.19 13.95 -0.72
CA LEU A 363 3.57 14.11 -1.15
C LEU A 363 3.70 15.30 -2.09
N THR A 364 4.54 16.24 -1.72
CA THR A 364 4.84 17.45 -2.50
C THR A 364 6.33 17.57 -2.73
N GLU A 365 6.73 18.49 -3.60
CA GLU A 365 8.14 18.80 -3.85
C GLU A 365 8.92 19.16 -2.58
N LYS A 366 8.23 19.71 -1.57
CA LYS A 366 8.85 20.08 -0.26
C LYS A 366 9.25 18.88 0.60
N ASP A 367 8.70 17.72 0.30
CA ASP A 367 8.99 16.46 1.02
C ASP A 367 10.22 15.74 0.45
N ALA A 368 10.73 16.20 -0.70
CA ALA A 368 11.84 15.58 -1.43
C ALA A 368 13.14 16.40 -1.26
N GLU A 369 14.27 15.70 -1.27
CA GLU A 369 15.58 16.35 -1.35
C GLU A 369 15.82 16.92 -2.77
N SER A 370 16.64 17.93 -2.87
CA SER A 370 16.84 18.67 -4.15
C SER A 370 17.28 17.78 -5.32
N TRP A 371 18.08 16.75 -5.04
CA TRP A 371 18.59 15.82 -6.05
C TRP A 371 17.53 14.84 -6.57
N GLU A 372 16.42 14.64 -5.87
CA GLU A 372 15.36 13.69 -6.25
C GLU A 372 14.09 14.36 -6.77
N VAL A 373 13.98 15.69 -6.71
CA VAL A 373 12.79 16.43 -7.14
C VAL A 373 12.39 16.06 -8.58
N LYS A 374 13.35 16.07 -9.49
CA LYS A 374 13.08 15.77 -10.90
C LYS A 374 12.63 14.33 -11.12
N ALA A 375 13.20 13.37 -10.37
CA ALA A 375 12.82 11.97 -10.43
C ALA A 375 11.38 11.73 -9.99
N ASN A 376 10.87 12.54 -9.06
CA ASN A 376 9.57 12.37 -8.43
C ASN A 376 8.45 13.28 -8.98
N LYS A 377 8.72 14.08 -10.02
CA LYS A 377 7.77 15.06 -10.58
C LYS A 377 6.37 14.48 -10.89
N ASP A 378 6.32 13.22 -11.33
CA ASP A 378 5.08 12.55 -11.71
C ASP A 378 4.40 11.84 -10.52
N VAL A 379 5.04 11.86 -9.34
CA VAL A 379 4.51 11.32 -8.08
C VAL A 379 3.97 12.41 -7.18
N PHE A 380 4.46 13.64 -7.32
CA PHE A 380 4.01 14.76 -6.50
C PHE A 380 2.56 15.14 -6.77
N VAL A 381 1.85 15.40 -5.69
CA VAL A 381 0.48 15.93 -5.76
C VAL A 381 0.54 17.45 -5.83
N SER A 382 0.02 17.99 -6.91
CA SER A 382 -0.20 19.45 -7.01
C SER A 382 -1.38 19.83 -6.11
N LEU A 383 -1.07 20.33 -4.95
CA LEU A 383 -2.05 20.93 -4.06
C LEU A 383 -2.53 22.23 -4.71
N LYS A 384 -3.57 22.16 -5.51
CA LYS A 384 -4.27 23.39 -5.89
C LYS A 384 -4.83 23.99 -4.62
N PRO A 385 -4.69 25.30 -4.38
CA PRO A 385 -5.45 25.94 -3.34
C PRO A 385 -6.90 25.52 -3.54
N ALA A 386 -7.56 25.09 -2.46
CA ALA A 386 -8.97 24.79 -2.50
C ALA A 386 -9.63 25.97 -3.25
N PRO A 387 -10.52 25.70 -4.23
CA PRO A 387 -11.12 26.78 -4.99
C PRO A 387 -11.77 27.74 -4.01
N SER A 388 -11.13 28.86 -3.84
CA SER A 388 -11.29 29.82 -2.73
C SER A 388 -12.68 30.45 -2.64
N VAL A 389 -13.55 30.13 -3.55
CA VAL A 389 -14.86 30.83 -3.66
C VAL A 389 -16.08 29.91 -3.48
N ARG A 390 -15.94 28.59 -3.59
CA ARG A 390 -17.11 27.71 -3.61
C ARG A 390 -17.36 26.86 -2.34
N HIS A 391 -16.40 26.88 -1.40
CA HIS A 391 -16.50 26.12 -0.15
C HIS A 391 -16.06 26.95 1.06
N ASN A 392 -16.23 28.28 1.04
CA ASN A 392 -15.95 29.13 2.21
C ASN A 392 -16.71 28.68 3.47
N TRP A 393 -17.84 28.02 3.29
CA TRP A 393 -18.61 27.42 4.38
C TRP A 393 -17.93 26.17 4.95
N LEU A 394 -17.00 25.51 4.22
CA LEU A 394 -16.16 24.42 4.75
C LEU A 394 -15.09 24.96 5.71
N GLU A 395 -14.66 26.19 5.54
CA GLU A 395 -13.77 26.89 6.48
C GLU A 395 -14.51 27.35 7.74
N GLN A 396 -15.84 27.30 7.72
CA GLN A 396 -16.72 27.57 8.87
C GLN A 396 -17.44 26.29 9.31
N PRO A 397 -16.75 25.33 9.91
CA PRO A 397 -17.31 24.03 10.27
C PRO A 397 -18.49 24.10 11.25
N GLU A 398 -18.66 25.25 11.90
CA GLU A 398 -19.75 25.49 12.82
C GLU A 398 -21.13 25.52 12.14
N LEU A 399 -21.20 25.90 10.86
CA LEU A 399 -22.46 26.10 10.15
C LEU A 399 -22.99 24.84 9.49
N HIS A 400 -22.16 24.12 8.73
CA HIS A 400 -22.60 22.95 7.95
C HIS A 400 -21.97 21.65 8.44
N LEU A 401 -20.63 21.60 8.60
CA LEU A 401 -19.92 20.34 8.88
C LEU A 401 -20.27 19.68 10.22
N LYS A 402 -20.77 20.44 11.19
CA LYS A 402 -21.32 19.86 12.44
C LYS A 402 -22.75 19.36 12.30
N LYS A 403 -23.44 19.69 11.21
CA LYS A 403 -24.88 19.48 11.08
C LYS A 403 -25.29 18.73 9.81
N VAL A 404 -24.41 18.69 8.81
CA VAL A 404 -24.67 18.03 7.52
C VAL A 404 -23.50 17.16 7.17
N ASP A 405 -23.74 15.88 6.93
CA ASP A 405 -22.74 14.94 6.43
C ASP A 405 -22.32 15.35 5.01
N CYS A 406 -21.03 15.22 4.70
CA CYS A 406 -20.51 15.48 3.37
C CYS A 406 -21.22 14.64 2.30
N LEU A 407 -21.62 13.42 2.62
CA LEU A 407 -22.39 12.53 1.75
C LEU A 407 -23.76 13.07 1.37
N THR A 408 -24.32 13.98 2.15
CA THR A 408 -25.59 14.64 1.81
C THR A 408 -25.46 15.44 0.51
N CYS A 409 -24.31 16.11 0.31
CA CYS A 409 -24.03 16.86 -0.92
C CYS A 409 -23.26 16.04 -1.96
N HIS A 410 -22.47 15.07 -1.53
CA HIS A 410 -21.60 14.23 -2.36
C HIS A 410 -22.15 12.80 -2.49
N ASP A 411 -23.45 12.63 -2.58
CA ASP A 411 -24.11 11.34 -2.76
C ASP A 411 -23.63 10.64 -4.03
N PRO A 412 -23.14 9.37 -3.94
CA PRO A 412 -22.68 8.60 -5.09
C PRO A 412 -23.74 8.39 -6.17
N SER A 413 -25.03 8.40 -5.81
CA SER A 413 -26.14 8.24 -6.74
C SER A 413 -26.37 9.48 -7.61
N LEU A 414 -25.81 10.62 -7.24
CA LEU A 414 -25.96 11.86 -7.99
C LEU A 414 -24.88 12.00 -9.06
N LYS A 415 -25.26 12.43 -10.26
CA LYS A 415 -24.33 12.70 -11.36
C LYS A 415 -23.30 13.80 -11.04
N SER A 416 -23.60 14.67 -10.12
CA SER A 416 -22.74 15.74 -9.62
C SER A 416 -23.11 16.13 -8.19
N PRO A 417 -22.15 16.63 -7.39
CA PRO A 417 -22.47 17.14 -6.06
C PRO A 417 -23.53 18.24 -6.09
N ILE A 418 -24.36 18.27 -5.05
CA ILE A 418 -25.34 19.34 -4.85
C ILE A 418 -24.57 20.66 -4.66
N ARG A 419 -24.93 21.67 -5.44
CA ARG A 419 -24.27 22.99 -5.43
C ARG A 419 -25.25 24.15 -5.20
N ASP A 420 -26.53 23.88 -5.29
CA ASP A 420 -27.57 24.85 -5.08
C ASP A 420 -28.14 24.70 -3.68
N CYS A 421 -28.08 25.79 -2.92
CA CYS A 421 -28.55 25.83 -1.55
C CYS A 421 -30.07 25.53 -1.48
N GLN A 422 -30.82 25.88 -2.50
CA GLN A 422 -32.27 25.64 -2.55
C GLN A 422 -32.62 24.15 -2.62
N GLN A 423 -31.74 23.31 -3.12
CA GLN A 423 -32.00 21.86 -3.13
C GLN A 423 -32.10 21.27 -1.72
N CYS A 424 -31.46 21.89 -0.75
CA CYS A 424 -31.54 21.50 0.67
C CYS A 424 -32.38 22.43 1.51
N HIS A 425 -32.45 23.72 1.17
CA HIS A 425 -33.10 24.77 1.94
C HIS A 425 -34.41 25.22 1.32
N ALA A 426 -35.09 24.35 0.61
CA ALA A 426 -36.42 24.56 0.07
C ALA A 426 -37.44 23.61 0.70
N LYS A 427 -38.72 23.90 0.54
CA LYS A 427 -39.84 23.13 1.10
C LYS A 427 -39.86 21.68 0.58
N ASP A 428 -39.44 21.47 -0.65
CA ASP A 428 -39.30 20.19 -1.35
C ASP A 428 -37.84 19.67 -1.37
N SER A 429 -37.12 19.92 -0.29
CA SER A 429 -35.69 19.60 -0.24
C SER A 429 -35.43 18.11 -0.27
N ILE A 430 -34.30 17.74 -0.91
CA ILE A 430 -33.84 16.36 -0.93
C ILE A 430 -33.47 15.80 0.47
N LEU A 431 -33.23 16.68 1.46
CA LEU A 431 -32.98 16.26 2.83
C LEU A 431 -34.19 15.63 3.48
N LEU A 432 -35.41 16.15 3.22
CA LEU A 432 -36.66 15.56 3.71
C LEU A 432 -36.88 14.18 3.08
N THR A 433 -36.74 14.08 1.77
CA THR A 433 -36.88 12.81 1.04
C THR A 433 -35.91 11.76 1.52
N LYS A 434 -34.64 12.15 1.78
CA LYS A 434 -33.60 11.23 2.31
C LYS A 434 -33.87 10.82 3.74
N ALA A 435 -34.33 11.72 4.61
CA ALA A 435 -34.64 11.38 5.99
C ALA A 435 -35.79 10.36 6.09
N GLU A 436 -36.73 10.37 5.14
CA GLU A 436 -37.81 9.40 5.06
C GLU A 436 -37.35 8.03 4.54
N SER A 437 -36.39 7.99 3.59
CA SER A 437 -35.99 6.77 2.91
C SER A 437 -34.83 6.06 3.56
N ALA A 438 -33.99 6.73 4.33
CA ALA A 438 -32.76 6.20 4.91
C ALA A 438 -32.47 6.87 6.25
N PRO A 439 -33.01 6.32 7.35
CA PRO A 439 -32.80 6.86 8.70
C PRO A 439 -31.35 6.90 9.16
N GLU A 440 -30.48 6.06 8.58
CA GLU A 440 -29.03 6.07 8.84
C GLU A 440 -28.31 7.29 8.28
N TYR A 441 -28.86 7.94 7.25
CA TYR A 441 -28.43 9.28 6.82
C TYR A 441 -29.09 10.36 7.68
N SER A 442 -29.56 9.91 8.85
CA SER A 442 -30.43 10.73 9.66
C SER A 442 -29.81 12.09 9.90
N LEU A 443 -30.55 13.07 9.54
CA LEU A 443 -30.47 14.44 9.97
C LEU A 443 -30.51 14.54 11.51
N THR A 444 -30.21 13.46 12.26
CA THR A 444 -30.24 13.43 13.73
C THR A 444 -29.33 14.47 14.34
N ASN A 445 -28.33 14.91 13.59
CA ASN A 445 -27.47 16.03 13.97
C ASN A 445 -27.92 17.34 13.33
N TRP A 446 -28.93 17.32 12.46
CA TRP A 446 -29.60 18.55 12.03
C TRP A 446 -30.45 19.05 13.16
N ASN A 447 -30.41 20.35 13.33
CA ASN A 447 -31.34 20.99 14.19
C ASN A 447 -32.77 20.73 13.61
N PHE A 448 -33.56 19.89 14.27
CA PHE A 448 -34.94 19.59 13.84
C PHE A 448 -35.76 20.83 13.55
N THR A 449 -35.46 21.94 14.22
CA THR A 449 -36.00 23.24 13.93
C THR A 449 -35.85 23.65 12.46
N ASN A 450 -34.78 23.24 11.78
CA ASN A 450 -34.62 23.58 10.37
C ASN A 450 -35.55 22.76 9.48
N ASN A 451 -35.79 21.48 9.79
CA ASN A 451 -36.77 20.68 9.04
C ASN A 451 -38.17 21.20 9.20
N GLU A 452 -38.55 21.54 10.43
CA GLU A 452 -39.86 22.18 10.68
C GLU A 452 -40.00 23.51 9.93
N LEU A 453 -38.97 24.33 9.89
CA LEU A 453 -38.98 25.58 9.14
C LEU A 453 -39.09 25.36 7.64
N ILE A 454 -38.40 24.33 7.11
CA ILE A 454 -38.47 23.96 5.69
C ILE A 454 -39.89 23.48 5.34
N GLU A 455 -40.47 22.59 6.15
CA GLU A 455 -41.84 22.09 5.97
C GLU A 455 -42.88 23.19 6.02
N LYS A 456 -42.72 24.16 6.91
CA LYS A 456 -43.62 25.32 7.05
C LYS A 456 -43.35 26.36 5.99
N GLY A 457 -42.30 26.26 5.19
CA GLY A 457 -41.90 27.27 4.22
C GLY A 457 -41.29 28.52 4.85
N ASP A 458 -40.82 28.40 6.10
CA ASP A 458 -40.21 29.48 6.84
C ASP A 458 -38.73 29.69 6.44
N TYR A 459 -38.13 30.75 6.95
CA TYR A 459 -36.76 31.12 6.58
C TYR A 459 -35.72 30.19 7.20
N VAL A 460 -34.86 29.60 6.34
CA VAL A 460 -33.62 28.94 6.71
C VAL A 460 -32.46 29.78 6.22
N VAL A 461 -31.53 30.10 7.12
CA VAL A 461 -30.39 30.99 6.80
C VAL A 461 -29.66 30.55 5.54
N GLY A 462 -29.60 31.44 4.56
CA GLY A 462 -28.89 31.20 3.28
C GLY A 462 -29.73 30.55 2.18
N SER A 463 -31.03 30.33 2.37
CA SER A 463 -31.87 29.65 1.39
C SER A 463 -32.97 30.47 0.79
N ASN A 464 -34.05 30.70 1.46
CA ASN A 464 -35.27 31.19 0.83
C ASN A 464 -35.80 32.47 1.42
N ARG A 465 -36.61 33.16 0.60
CA ARG A 465 -37.41 34.29 1.02
C ARG A 465 -38.39 33.86 2.09
N ILE A 466 -38.44 34.62 3.18
CA ILE A 466 -39.60 34.62 4.04
C ILE A 466 -40.57 35.69 3.50
N PRO A 467 -41.73 35.31 2.96
CA PRO A 467 -42.67 36.29 2.43
C PRO A 467 -43.05 37.38 3.44
N ALA A 468 -43.11 37.03 4.72
CA ALA A 468 -43.37 38.00 5.79
C ALA A 468 -42.26 39.05 5.95
N LEU A 469 -40.96 38.65 5.83
CA LEU A 469 -39.83 39.58 5.87
C LEU A 469 -39.75 40.44 4.62
N ASP A 470 -40.07 39.89 3.45
CA ASP A 470 -40.15 40.64 2.20
C ASP A 470 -41.25 41.74 2.32
N VAL A 471 -42.44 41.37 2.79
CA VAL A 471 -43.53 42.31 3.02
C VAL A 471 -43.13 43.36 4.04
N PHE A 472 -42.53 42.96 5.15
CA PHE A 472 -42.05 43.88 6.18
C PHE A 472 -40.97 44.82 5.64
N GLY A 473 -40.02 44.32 4.88
CA GLY A 473 -38.97 45.12 4.24
C GLY A 473 -39.54 46.15 3.24
N VAL A 474 -40.48 45.74 2.41
CA VAL A 474 -41.20 46.64 1.48
C VAL A 474 -41.96 47.70 2.23
N LEU A 475 -42.71 47.33 3.29
CA LEU A 475 -43.42 48.28 4.13
C LEU A 475 -42.48 49.28 4.81
N LEU A 476 -41.36 48.85 5.31
CA LEU A 476 -40.33 49.73 5.92
C LEU A 476 -39.74 50.72 4.90
N ILE A 477 -39.49 50.28 3.69
CA ILE A 477 -39.04 51.15 2.59
C ILE A 477 -40.11 52.17 2.25
N LEU A 478 -41.37 51.76 2.08
CA LEU A 478 -42.47 52.62 1.77
C LEU A 478 -42.72 53.67 2.88
N LEU A 479 -42.69 53.26 4.13
CA LEU A 479 -42.80 54.17 5.29
C LEU A 479 -41.65 55.18 5.35
N THR A 480 -40.44 54.77 5.01
CA THR A 480 -39.27 55.65 4.92
C THR A 480 -39.46 56.70 3.82
N PHE A 481 -39.87 56.27 2.63
CA PHE A 481 -40.17 57.22 1.55
C PHE A 481 -41.32 58.16 1.88
N ALA A 482 -42.38 57.64 2.49
CA ALA A 482 -43.50 58.46 2.93
C ALA A 482 -43.04 59.49 4.00
N GLY A 483 -42.26 59.08 4.97
CA GLY A 483 -41.69 59.98 5.97
C GLY A 483 -40.81 61.07 5.37
N CYS A 484 -39.96 60.73 4.43
CA CYS A 484 -39.13 61.68 3.68
C CYS A 484 -39.96 62.68 2.88
N ALA A 485 -41.00 62.18 2.20
CA ALA A 485 -41.89 63.02 1.44
C ALA A 485 -42.64 63.98 2.33
N ILE A 486 -43.25 63.53 3.43
CA ILE A 486 -43.96 64.36 4.43
C ILE A 486 -42.98 65.41 4.98
N HIS A 487 -41.78 65.02 5.37
CA HIS A 487 -40.78 65.96 5.86
C HIS A 487 -40.43 67.03 4.83
N GLY A 488 -40.25 66.62 3.57
CA GLY A 488 -39.99 67.52 2.44
C GLY A 488 -41.08 68.54 2.22
N ILE A 489 -42.36 68.03 2.27
CA ILE A 489 -43.57 68.91 2.12
C ILE A 489 -43.63 69.90 3.30
N LEU A 490 -43.53 69.45 4.52
CA LEU A 490 -43.57 70.32 5.70
C LEU A 490 -42.46 71.37 5.68
N ARG A 491 -41.23 71.00 5.22
CA ARG A 491 -40.12 71.94 5.04
C ARG A 491 -40.37 72.96 3.93
N PHE A 492 -41.04 72.58 2.86
CA PHE A 492 -41.42 73.46 1.77
C PHE A 492 -42.50 74.43 2.22
N ILE A 493 -43.51 73.97 2.92
CA ILE A 493 -44.58 74.81 3.47
C ILE A 493 -44.03 75.80 4.51
N SER A 494 -43.14 75.34 5.36
CA SER A 494 -42.48 76.16 6.36
C SER A 494 -41.62 77.29 5.76
N ARG A 495 -41.00 77.02 4.63
CA ARG A 495 -40.22 78.05 3.88
C ARG A 495 -41.09 79.07 3.16
N ARG A 496 -42.34 78.74 2.82
CA ARG A 496 -43.26 79.65 2.20
C ARG A 496 -43.99 80.59 3.22
N ARG A 497 -43.89 80.26 4.50
CA ARG A 497 -44.48 81.07 5.56
C ARG A 497 -43.44 82.03 6.21
N LYS A 498 -42.25 82.06 5.77
CA LYS A 498 -41.24 83.09 6.01
C LYS A 498 -41.04 83.91 4.76
#